data_f2ee0e9eaf686ee5e3bc6d8c5acb2e51
#
_entry.id   f2ee0e9eaf686ee5e3bc6d8c5acb2e51
#
_cell.length_a   1.000
_cell.length_b   1.000
_cell.length_c   1.000
_cell.angle_alpha   90.00
_cell.angle_beta   90.00
_cell.angle_gamma   90.00
#
_symmetry.space_group_name_H-M   'P 1'
#
loop_
_entity.id
_entity.type
_entity.pdbx_description
1 polymer ?
#
loop_
_entity_poly.entity_id
_entity_poly.type
_entity_poly.pdbx_seq_one_letter_code
_entity_poly.pdbx_strand_id
1 'polypeptide(L)'
;MDEYLRNHSAVNGETFTHTRIGDKDQNIFGGSYTIPSNEWSNFMKKYYQHVFINGKKEYLTEKQLIEDGPLLIDMDFRYDTSITTRQHTEDHVLDCIMIYAEKIQDLVTIPDKATIDVFVMEKKDVNIMDDKTKDGIHIIFGIKMHKGLQVMVRNKVLPDLKEIWEDLPITNSWEDVLDEGVTKGFVNWQLYGSRKPSHQAYTVKYHYVLENEGDWSVTKQNIATFSTEKNMEKLSARYTGYPEFEIKESVKEQFERAKETLNRKKSGDKPAASARNKYKLKIVGGNTNINYCDINSEELLDSIIEEVFEELGSSNYRIKESHKYTMSLPVSYYGPGSYNKWIRVGWALANTSPKLFLTWLKFSSQEICRDSLKGSNGKFDWRNVKDLYEIWCGFNFNNADGLTHRSIMYWSKSDAREKYNKIRKETIDYFIEQSISTATEHDLAVVLYNMFKDDFICVSIKNNVWYEYINHRWFEIDSGNTLRLFISKNMYEVYFAKSQE
;
A
#
# COMPACT_ATOMS: atom_id res chain seq x y z
N MET A 1 -1.53 38.04 -11.66
CA MET A 1 -0.92 36.74 -11.35
C MET A 1 0.03 36.29 -12.45
N ASP A 2 -0.38 36.33 -13.72
CA ASP A 2 0.49 35.85 -14.83
C ASP A 2 1.83 36.57 -14.97
N GLU A 3 1.85 37.89 -14.79
CA GLU A 3 3.10 38.68 -14.78
C GLU A 3 3.99 38.28 -13.61
N TYR A 4 3.43 38.13 -12.42
CA TYR A 4 4.16 37.71 -11.23
C TYR A 4 4.77 36.32 -11.43
N LEU A 5 3.99 35.36 -11.93
CA LEU A 5 4.48 34.01 -12.20
C LEU A 5 5.55 33.98 -13.29
N ARG A 6 5.41 34.78 -14.35
CA ARG A 6 6.47 34.88 -15.40
C ARG A 6 7.80 35.34 -14.84
N ASN A 7 7.79 36.30 -13.91
CA ASN A 7 9.01 36.80 -13.27
C ASN A 7 9.65 35.77 -12.32
N HIS A 8 8.91 34.71 -11.95
CA HIS A 8 9.37 33.62 -11.09
C HIS A 8 9.44 32.28 -11.81
N SER A 9 9.50 32.28 -13.15
CA SER A 9 9.61 31.05 -13.94
C SER A 9 10.89 30.30 -13.56
N ALA A 10 10.77 29.02 -13.24
CA ALA A 10 11.92 28.16 -12.95
C ALA A 10 12.71 27.89 -14.24
N VAL A 11 14.03 27.99 -14.17
CA VAL A 11 14.93 27.65 -15.28
C VAL A 11 14.99 26.12 -15.41
N ASN A 12 15.14 25.60 -16.63
CA ASN A 12 15.25 24.17 -16.88
C ASN A 12 16.40 23.54 -16.07
N GLY A 13 16.07 22.56 -15.24
CA GLY A 13 17.00 21.84 -14.37
C GLY A 13 17.10 22.38 -12.93
N GLU A 14 16.46 23.50 -12.62
CA GLU A 14 16.39 24.02 -11.26
C GLU A 14 15.22 23.46 -10.46
N THR A 15 15.34 23.54 -9.15
CA THR A 15 14.24 23.15 -8.23
C THR A 15 13.15 24.21 -8.28
N PHE A 16 11.90 23.77 -8.46
CA PHE A 16 10.72 24.64 -8.43
C PHE A 16 9.96 24.46 -7.10
N THR A 17 9.14 25.44 -6.76
CA THR A 17 8.25 25.40 -5.58
C THR A 17 6.78 25.16 -5.98
N HIS A 18 6.39 25.57 -7.17
CA HIS A 18 5.03 25.48 -7.69
C HIS A 18 5.02 25.02 -9.15
N THR A 19 3.93 24.36 -9.54
CA THR A 19 3.60 24.13 -10.95
C THR A 19 2.20 24.63 -11.24
N ARG A 20 1.95 25.02 -12.49
CA ARG A 20 0.66 25.46 -12.98
C ARG A 20 0.25 24.63 -14.18
N ILE A 21 -0.95 24.08 -14.17
CA ILE A 21 -1.51 23.38 -15.31
C ILE A 21 -1.97 24.42 -16.32
N GLY A 22 -1.62 24.25 -17.59
CA GLY A 22 -2.08 25.14 -18.66
C GLY A 22 -3.54 24.84 -19.07
N ASP A 23 -4.29 25.89 -19.39
CA ASP A 23 -5.65 25.80 -19.92
C ASP A 23 -5.83 26.87 -21.01
N LYS A 24 -5.84 26.44 -22.25
CA LYS A 24 -5.95 27.36 -23.42
C LYS A 24 -7.29 28.09 -23.46
N ASP A 25 -8.35 27.41 -23.03
CA ASP A 25 -9.71 27.99 -23.08
C ASP A 25 -9.89 29.10 -22.04
N GLN A 26 -9.10 29.07 -20.98
CA GLN A 26 -9.09 30.11 -19.93
C GLN A 26 -7.91 31.09 -20.08
N ASN A 27 -7.11 30.98 -21.15
CA ASN A 27 -5.86 31.72 -21.34
C ASN A 27 -4.87 31.62 -20.15
N ILE A 28 -4.80 30.44 -19.55
CA ILE A 28 -3.89 30.15 -18.44
C ILE A 28 -2.68 29.40 -18.99
N PHE A 29 -1.48 29.99 -18.82
CA PHE A 29 -0.23 29.37 -19.26
C PHE A 29 0.30 28.43 -18.18
N GLY A 30 0.63 27.19 -18.57
CA GLY A 30 1.28 26.23 -17.71
C GLY A 30 2.77 26.53 -17.52
N GLY A 31 3.36 26.01 -16.44
CA GLY A 31 4.78 26.16 -16.17
C GLY A 31 5.19 25.74 -14.77
N SER A 32 6.49 25.84 -14.49
CA SER A 32 7.08 25.65 -13.18
C SER A 32 7.64 26.98 -12.67
N TYR A 33 7.48 27.22 -11.38
CA TYR A 33 7.81 28.50 -10.76
C TYR A 33 8.58 28.31 -9.47
N THR A 34 9.50 29.22 -9.16
CA THR A 34 10.23 29.26 -7.90
C THR A 34 9.89 30.54 -7.15
N ILE A 35 9.07 30.42 -6.12
CA ILE A 35 8.71 31.50 -5.24
C ILE A 35 9.69 31.52 -4.06
N PRO A 36 10.52 32.56 -3.91
CA PRO A 36 11.46 32.68 -2.78
C PRO A 36 10.75 32.79 -1.45
N SER A 37 11.39 32.30 -0.37
CA SER A 37 10.79 32.30 0.96
C SER A 37 10.48 33.71 1.47
N ASN A 38 11.32 34.68 1.14
CA ASN A 38 11.11 36.09 1.52
C ASN A 38 9.96 36.75 0.76
N GLU A 39 9.49 36.18 -0.35
CA GLU A 39 8.33 36.66 -1.13
C GLU A 39 7.05 35.88 -0.85
N TRP A 40 7.13 34.85 -0.03
CA TRP A 40 6.03 33.92 0.22
C TRP A 40 4.73 34.64 0.64
N SER A 41 4.79 35.46 1.68
CA SER A 41 3.59 36.19 2.17
C SER A 41 3.03 37.14 1.14
N ASN A 42 3.88 37.80 0.32
CA ASN A 42 3.43 38.65 -0.76
C ASN A 42 2.74 37.85 -1.89
N PHE A 43 3.31 36.69 -2.24
CA PHE A 43 2.69 35.76 -3.17
C PHE A 43 1.31 35.31 -2.70
N MET A 44 1.17 34.89 -1.44
CA MET A 44 -0.10 34.43 -0.88
C MET A 44 -1.15 35.54 -0.85
N LYS A 45 -0.78 36.78 -0.56
CA LYS A 45 -1.69 37.95 -0.65
C LYS A 45 -2.14 38.21 -2.08
N LYS A 46 -1.24 38.20 -3.06
CA LYS A 46 -1.56 38.37 -4.48
C LYS A 46 -2.44 37.23 -5.00
N TYR A 47 -2.15 36.01 -4.58
CA TYR A 47 -2.93 34.84 -4.95
C TYR A 47 -4.34 34.91 -4.35
N TYR A 48 -4.48 35.27 -3.08
CA TYR A 48 -5.78 35.49 -2.42
C TYR A 48 -6.61 36.54 -3.17
N GLN A 49 -6.02 37.68 -3.47
CA GLN A 49 -6.68 38.73 -4.28
C GLN A 49 -7.16 38.20 -5.64
N HIS A 50 -6.31 37.41 -6.32
CA HIS A 50 -6.62 36.90 -7.65
C HIS A 50 -7.78 35.89 -7.62
N VAL A 51 -7.73 34.90 -6.70
CA VAL A 51 -8.68 33.79 -6.66
C VAL A 51 -9.96 34.15 -5.91
N PHE A 52 -9.85 34.74 -4.72
CA PHE A 52 -10.98 34.87 -3.79
C PHE A 52 -11.67 36.23 -3.92
N ILE A 53 -10.93 37.30 -4.19
CA ILE A 53 -11.53 38.64 -4.37
C ILE A 53 -11.95 38.87 -5.81
N ASN A 54 -11.08 38.58 -6.77
CA ASN A 54 -11.36 38.80 -8.18
C ASN A 54 -12.08 37.60 -8.86
N GLY A 55 -12.31 36.50 -8.13
CA GLY A 55 -13.04 35.34 -8.62
C GLY A 55 -12.36 34.59 -9.79
N LYS A 56 -11.04 34.74 -9.99
CA LYS A 56 -10.34 34.17 -11.12
C LYS A 56 -10.03 32.70 -10.86
N LYS A 57 -10.18 31.84 -11.87
CA LYS A 57 -9.76 30.45 -11.82
C LYS A 57 -8.24 30.36 -11.82
N GLU A 58 -7.72 29.42 -11.04
CA GLU A 58 -6.29 29.16 -10.98
C GLU A 58 -6.01 27.63 -10.87
N TYR A 59 -4.85 27.18 -11.38
CA TYR A 59 -4.47 25.77 -11.53
C TYR A 59 -3.10 25.47 -10.94
N LEU A 60 -2.73 26.17 -9.87
CA LEU A 60 -1.45 26.03 -9.17
C LEU A 60 -1.44 24.81 -8.24
N THR A 61 -0.31 24.14 -8.23
CA THR A 61 0.05 23.13 -7.24
C THR A 61 1.36 23.48 -6.56
N GLU A 62 1.54 23.01 -5.34
CA GLU A 62 2.71 23.26 -4.52
C GLU A 62 3.58 21.99 -4.41
N LYS A 63 4.89 22.13 -4.56
CA LYS A 63 5.83 21.09 -4.18
C LYS A 63 5.89 21.01 -2.67
N GLN A 64 5.62 19.82 -2.13
CA GLN A 64 5.58 19.59 -0.70
C GLN A 64 6.99 19.74 -0.06
N LEU A 65 7.01 20.15 1.19
CA LEU A 65 8.21 20.11 2.03
C LEU A 65 8.40 18.70 2.59
N ILE A 66 9.64 18.22 2.60
CA ILE A 66 9.97 16.86 3.05
C ILE A 66 10.27 16.84 4.55
N GLU A 67 11.03 17.81 5.04
CA GLU A 67 11.56 17.83 6.40
C GLU A 67 10.54 18.41 7.40
N ASP A 68 9.95 19.56 7.08
CA ASP A 68 9.25 20.44 7.99
C ASP A 68 7.87 20.93 7.48
N GLY A 69 7.27 20.21 6.57
CA GLY A 69 5.93 20.51 6.06
C GLY A 69 4.80 20.05 6.96
N PRO A 70 3.57 20.54 6.73
CA PRO A 70 2.39 20.06 7.43
C PRO A 70 2.10 18.58 7.11
N LEU A 71 1.38 17.91 8.00
CA LEU A 71 0.84 16.59 7.71
C LEU A 71 -0.35 16.76 6.74
N LEU A 72 -0.20 16.19 5.55
CA LEU A 72 -1.18 16.24 4.46
C LEU A 72 -1.81 14.87 4.26
N ILE A 73 -3.13 14.84 4.18
CA ILE A 73 -3.93 13.64 3.95
C ILE A 73 -4.79 13.88 2.71
N ASP A 74 -4.68 13.01 1.74
CA ASP A 74 -5.48 12.98 0.51
C ASP A 74 -6.24 11.67 0.44
N MET A 75 -7.55 11.75 0.42
CA MET A 75 -8.45 10.63 0.32
C MET A 75 -9.21 10.70 -0.99
N ASP A 76 -9.04 9.67 -1.82
CA ASP A 76 -9.73 9.50 -3.08
C ASP A 76 -10.72 8.33 -3.00
N PHE A 77 -12.02 8.62 -3.05
CA PHE A 77 -13.08 7.62 -3.08
C PHE A 77 -13.55 7.36 -4.51
N ARG A 78 -13.77 6.09 -4.81
CA ARG A 78 -14.43 5.66 -6.05
C ARG A 78 -15.65 4.84 -5.68
N TYR A 79 -16.75 5.14 -6.35
CA TYR A 79 -18.04 4.48 -6.16
C TYR A 79 -18.57 4.00 -7.51
N ASP A 80 -19.55 3.10 -7.47
CA ASP A 80 -20.34 2.74 -8.63
C ASP A 80 -21.05 3.95 -9.22
N THR A 81 -21.31 3.93 -10.53
CA THR A 81 -21.96 5.03 -11.27
C THR A 81 -23.39 5.33 -10.80
N SER A 82 -24.07 4.39 -10.15
CA SER A 82 -25.39 4.60 -9.54
C SER A 82 -25.37 5.55 -8.34
N ILE A 83 -24.20 5.75 -7.72
CA ILE A 83 -24.02 6.65 -6.60
C ILE A 83 -23.72 8.06 -7.12
N THR A 84 -24.66 8.97 -6.91
CA THR A 84 -24.60 10.36 -7.41
C THR A 84 -24.41 11.40 -6.31
N THR A 85 -24.29 10.98 -5.06
CA THR A 85 -24.16 11.85 -3.88
C THR A 85 -23.02 11.40 -3.01
N ARG A 86 -22.55 12.32 -2.15
CA ARG A 86 -21.52 12.05 -1.16
C ARG A 86 -21.98 11.00 -0.16
N GLN A 87 -21.13 10.03 0.13
CA GLN A 87 -21.44 8.92 1.01
C GLN A 87 -20.87 9.09 2.41
N HIS A 88 -19.70 9.72 2.57
CA HIS A 88 -19.15 9.98 3.89
C HIS A 88 -19.88 11.13 4.60
N THR A 89 -19.95 11.04 5.90
CA THR A 89 -20.57 12.03 6.80
C THR A 89 -19.50 12.79 7.59
N GLU A 90 -19.93 13.75 8.40
CA GLU A 90 -19.05 14.43 9.35
C GLU A 90 -18.47 13.46 10.39
N ASP A 91 -19.25 12.47 10.82
CA ASP A 91 -18.80 11.48 11.82
C ASP A 91 -17.64 10.65 11.26
N HIS A 92 -17.72 10.19 10.00
CA HIS A 92 -16.59 9.54 9.32
C HIS A 92 -15.34 10.40 9.33
N VAL A 93 -15.47 11.71 9.08
CA VAL A 93 -14.34 12.64 9.08
C VAL A 93 -13.76 12.79 10.49
N LEU A 94 -14.60 12.88 11.52
CA LEU A 94 -14.15 12.97 12.91
C LEU A 94 -13.43 11.71 13.37
N ASP A 95 -13.96 10.54 13.06
CA ASP A 95 -13.31 9.25 13.35
C ASP A 95 -11.92 9.17 12.73
N CYS A 96 -11.81 9.56 11.46
CA CYS A 96 -10.51 9.63 10.79
C CYS A 96 -9.54 10.58 11.50
N ILE A 97 -9.99 11.78 11.88
CA ILE A 97 -9.16 12.77 12.60
C ILE A 97 -8.70 12.22 13.94
N MET A 98 -9.58 11.54 14.68
CA MET A 98 -9.23 10.97 15.98
C MET A 98 -8.21 9.85 15.85
N ILE A 99 -8.39 8.92 14.88
CA ILE A 99 -7.40 7.88 14.60
C ILE A 99 -6.04 8.50 14.24
N TYR A 100 -6.02 9.52 13.39
CA TYR A 100 -4.77 10.21 13.08
C TYR A 100 -4.12 10.82 14.32
N ALA A 101 -4.90 11.49 15.17
CA ALA A 101 -4.39 12.09 16.40
C ALA A 101 -3.77 11.05 17.36
N GLU A 102 -4.43 9.91 17.55
CA GLU A 102 -3.91 8.79 18.35
C GLU A 102 -2.61 8.22 17.76
N LYS A 103 -2.57 7.95 16.44
CA LYS A 103 -1.37 7.39 15.82
C LYS A 103 -0.21 8.40 15.75
N ILE A 104 -0.49 9.71 15.71
CA ILE A 104 0.53 10.75 15.86
C ILE A 104 1.08 10.71 17.28
N GLN A 105 0.21 10.65 18.30
CA GLN A 105 0.61 10.56 19.71
C GLN A 105 1.43 9.28 20.01
N ASP A 106 1.23 8.19 19.27
CA ASP A 106 2.09 7.00 19.36
C ASP A 106 3.56 7.30 19.00
N LEU A 107 3.80 8.23 18.05
CA LEU A 107 5.11 8.48 17.46
C LEU A 107 5.85 9.68 18.07
N VAL A 108 5.13 10.70 18.52
CA VAL A 108 5.70 11.93 19.05
C VAL A 108 5.18 12.24 20.45
N THR A 109 5.94 13.01 21.20
CA THR A 109 5.56 13.49 22.53
C THR A 109 4.82 14.82 22.38
N ILE A 110 3.53 14.82 22.65
CA ILE A 110 2.68 16.01 22.55
C ILE A 110 2.46 16.55 23.98
N PRO A 111 2.86 17.80 24.26
CA PRO A 111 2.66 18.40 25.59
C PRO A 111 1.18 18.52 25.95
N ASP A 112 0.89 18.51 27.26
CA ASP A 112 -0.44 18.84 27.78
C ASP A 112 -0.88 20.22 27.29
N LYS A 113 -2.17 20.34 26.94
CA LYS A 113 -2.79 21.56 26.41
C LYS A 113 -2.22 22.05 25.07
N ALA A 114 -1.41 21.23 24.41
CA ALA A 114 -1.02 21.52 23.03
C ALA A 114 -2.25 21.46 22.12
N THR A 115 -2.38 22.47 21.25
CA THR A 115 -3.50 22.56 20.30
C THR A 115 -3.03 22.35 18.88
N ILE A 116 -3.84 21.67 18.08
CA ILE A 116 -3.58 21.37 16.67
C ILE A 116 -4.79 21.81 15.84
N ASP A 117 -4.60 22.74 14.91
CA ASP A 117 -5.63 23.07 13.90
C ASP A 117 -5.77 21.89 12.90
N VAL A 118 -6.97 21.52 12.55
CA VAL A 118 -7.26 20.54 11.48
C VAL A 118 -8.23 21.15 10.49
N PHE A 119 -7.78 21.32 9.24
CA PHE A 119 -8.59 21.86 8.17
C PHE A 119 -9.02 20.74 7.24
N VAL A 120 -10.32 20.53 7.12
CA VAL A 120 -10.93 19.53 6.23
C VAL A 120 -11.53 20.24 5.03
N MET A 121 -11.11 19.82 3.86
CA MET A 121 -11.50 20.44 2.59
C MET A 121 -12.18 19.41 1.69
N GLU A 122 -13.31 19.82 1.12
CA GLU A 122 -14.10 19.01 0.19
C GLU A 122 -14.46 19.83 -1.05
N LYS A 123 -14.74 19.15 -2.15
CA LYS A 123 -15.42 19.74 -3.30
C LYS A 123 -16.90 19.90 -2.99
N LYS A 124 -17.56 20.84 -3.64
CA LYS A 124 -19.00 21.07 -3.44
C LYS A 124 -19.81 19.80 -3.75
N ASP A 125 -19.52 19.18 -4.90
CA ASP A 125 -20.25 18.03 -5.42
C ASP A 125 -19.29 16.89 -5.74
N VAL A 126 -19.81 15.65 -5.78
CA VAL A 126 -19.09 14.49 -6.31
C VAL A 126 -18.84 14.64 -7.81
N ASN A 127 -17.84 13.98 -8.34
CA ASN A 127 -17.51 14.00 -9.76
C ASN A 127 -18.02 12.71 -10.43
N ILE A 128 -19.14 12.81 -11.14
CA ILE A 128 -19.75 11.70 -11.87
C ILE A 128 -19.04 11.57 -13.22
N MET A 129 -18.54 10.38 -13.51
CA MET A 129 -17.85 10.00 -14.74
C MET A 129 -18.62 8.85 -15.41
N ASP A 130 -18.25 8.49 -16.64
CA ASP A 130 -18.91 7.44 -17.40
C ASP A 130 -18.75 6.04 -16.78
N ASP A 131 -17.62 5.82 -16.09
CA ASP A 131 -17.22 4.50 -15.53
C ASP A 131 -17.30 4.42 -14.00
N LYS A 132 -17.41 5.54 -13.31
CA LYS A 132 -17.42 5.63 -11.83
C LYS A 132 -17.82 7.01 -11.34
N THR A 133 -18.20 7.10 -10.08
CA THR A 133 -18.30 8.35 -9.34
C THR A 133 -17.07 8.52 -8.45
N LYS A 134 -16.50 9.72 -8.43
CA LYS A 134 -15.37 10.09 -7.59
C LYS A 134 -15.75 11.14 -6.57
N ASP A 135 -15.28 10.97 -5.35
CA ASP A 135 -15.29 11.98 -4.30
C ASP A 135 -13.91 12.03 -3.62
N GLY A 136 -13.68 12.97 -2.73
CA GLY A 136 -12.42 13.05 -2.02
C GLY A 136 -12.38 14.10 -0.94
N ILE A 137 -11.48 13.90 0.00
CA ILE A 137 -11.24 14.76 1.14
C ILE A 137 -9.75 15.12 1.18
N HIS A 138 -9.45 16.40 1.30
CA HIS A 138 -8.12 16.88 1.64
C HIS A 138 -8.11 17.33 3.10
N ILE A 139 -7.14 16.87 3.88
CA ILE A 139 -6.98 17.32 5.27
C ILE A 139 -5.57 17.86 5.47
N ILE A 140 -5.49 19.00 6.16
CA ILE A 140 -4.24 19.55 6.68
C ILE A 140 -4.29 19.45 8.20
N PHE A 141 -3.45 18.61 8.76
CA PHE A 141 -3.15 18.62 10.19
C PHE A 141 -2.07 19.65 10.46
N GLY A 142 -2.36 20.60 11.35
CA GLY A 142 -1.51 21.71 11.71
C GLY A 142 -0.33 21.32 12.60
N ILE A 143 0.47 20.38 12.15
CA ILE A 143 1.69 19.90 12.81
C ILE A 143 2.80 19.76 11.77
N LYS A 144 3.99 20.26 12.06
CA LYS A 144 5.16 19.98 11.24
C LYS A 144 5.61 18.54 11.44
N MET A 145 5.82 17.84 10.34
CA MET A 145 6.21 16.44 10.41
C MET A 145 7.01 16.05 9.18
N HIS A 146 8.20 15.47 9.38
CA HIS A 146 8.97 14.85 8.30
C HIS A 146 8.16 13.79 7.56
N LYS A 147 8.28 13.72 6.23
CA LYS A 147 7.50 12.77 5.41
C LYS A 147 7.69 11.29 5.81
N GLY A 148 8.85 10.93 6.36
CA GLY A 148 9.08 9.60 6.94
C GLY A 148 8.12 9.26 8.08
N LEU A 149 7.87 10.22 8.98
CA LEU A 149 6.88 10.05 10.06
C LEU A 149 5.45 10.01 9.49
N GLN A 150 5.12 10.86 8.50
CA GLN A 150 3.80 10.86 7.86
C GLN A 150 3.49 9.49 7.25
N VAL A 151 4.48 8.82 6.61
CA VAL A 151 4.34 7.44 6.10
C VAL A 151 4.10 6.45 7.24
N MET A 152 4.79 6.60 8.38
CA MET A 152 4.59 5.72 9.53
C MET A 152 3.18 5.89 10.12
N VAL A 153 2.70 7.14 10.26
CA VAL A 153 1.32 7.44 10.70
C VAL A 153 0.31 6.79 9.74
N ARG A 154 0.42 7.05 8.42
CA ARG A 154 -0.48 6.47 7.41
C ARG A 154 -0.59 4.95 7.52
N ASN A 155 0.55 4.26 7.65
CA ASN A 155 0.58 2.82 7.72
C ASN A 155 -0.08 2.25 8.99
N LYS A 156 -0.09 3.03 10.08
CA LYS A 156 -0.81 2.68 11.31
C LYS A 156 -2.31 2.98 11.23
N VAL A 157 -2.69 4.07 10.55
CA VAL A 157 -4.07 4.53 10.38
C VAL A 157 -4.87 3.63 9.43
N LEU A 158 -4.24 3.15 8.36
CA LEU A 158 -4.92 2.46 7.28
C LEU A 158 -5.75 1.22 7.70
N PRO A 159 -5.25 0.33 8.58
CA PRO A 159 -6.05 -0.80 9.05
C PRO A 159 -7.30 -0.37 9.85
N ASP A 160 -7.13 0.60 10.77
CA ASP A 160 -8.20 1.07 11.64
C ASP A 160 -9.27 1.81 10.84
N LEU A 161 -8.84 2.65 9.88
CA LEU A 161 -9.75 3.38 8.98
C LEU A 161 -10.59 2.42 8.12
N LYS A 162 -9.98 1.34 7.65
CA LYS A 162 -10.69 0.30 6.90
C LYS A 162 -11.79 -0.35 7.73
N GLU A 163 -11.55 -0.58 9.01
CA GLU A 163 -12.50 -1.21 9.91
C GLU A 163 -13.69 -0.29 10.20
N ILE A 164 -13.43 0.98 10.56
CA ILE A 164 -14.48 1.91 10.95
C ILE A 164 -15.33 2.45 9.79
N TRP A 165 -14.79 2.43 8.55
CA TRP A 165 -15.49 2.90 7.34
C TRP A 165 -15.97 1.74 6.45
N GLU A 166 -16.17 0.55 7.02
CA GLU A 166 -16.65 -0.64 6.31
C GLU A 166 -18.02 -0.44 5.63
N ASP A 167 -18.83 0.46 6.16
CA ASP A 167 -20.17 0.80 5.65
C ASP A 167 -20.17 1.64 4.37
N LEU A 168 -19.02 2.25 4.01
CA LEU A 168 -18.91 3.05 2.80
C LEU A 168 -18.81 2.14 1.56
N PRO A 169 -19.63 2.37 0.51
CA PRO A 169 -19.65 1.55 -0.71
C PRO A 169 -18.47 1.85 -1.65
N ILE A 170 -17.26 1.83 -1.10
CA ILE A 170 -16.02 2.16 -1.81
C ILE A 170 -15.63 0.98 -2.72
N THR A 171 -15.25 1.28 -3.96
CA THR A 171 -14.86 0.29 -4.98
C THR A 171 -13.36 0.21 -5.22
N ASN A 172 -12.57 1.19 -4.81
CA ASN A 172 -11.10 1.14 -4.89
C ASN A 172 -10.48 0.53 -3.62
N SER A 173 -9.20 0.14 -3.72
CA SER A 173 -8.46 -0.38 -2.58
C SER A 173 -8.24 0.71 -1.51
N TRP A 174 -8.12 0.32 -0.26
CA TRP A 174 -7.86 1.25 0.83
C TRP A 174 -6.50 1.94 0.69
N GLU A 175 -5.53 1.27 0.05
CA GLU A 175 -4.25 1.85 -0.33
C GLU A 175 -4.40 3.00 -1.33
N ASP A 176 -5.39 2.88 -2.26
CA ASP A 176 -5.74 3.94 -3.22
C ASP A 176 -6.63 5.02 -2.60
N VAL A 177 -7.42 4.67 -1.55
CA VAL A 177 -8.23 5.67 -0.82
C VAL A 177 -7.32 6.66 -0.12
N LEU A 178 -6.29 6.19 0.58
CA LEU A 178 -5.34 7.04 1.30
C LEU A 178 -4.05 7.20 0.49
N ASP A 179 -3.95 8.30 -0.32
CA ASP A 179 -2.88 8.48 -1.32
C ASP A 179 -1.47 8.44 -0.69
N GLU A 180 -0.74 7.39 -1.03
CA GLU A 180 0.64 7.21 -0.57
C GLU A 180 1.62 8.21 -1.22
N GLY A 181 1.35 8.65 -2.45
CA GLY A 181 2.18 9.61 -3.18
C GLY A 181 2.19 10.97 -2.50
N VAL A 182 1.04 11.43 -2.03
CA VAL A 182 0.91 12.66 -1.22
C VAL A 182 1.62 12.49 0.12
N THR A 183 1.40 11.38 0.81
CA THR A 183 2.04 11.10 2.10
C THR A 183 3.58 11.09 1.99
N LYS A 184 4.14 10.52 0.92
CA LYS A 184 5.59 10.52 0.65
C LYS A 184 6.14 11.85 0.15
N GLY A 185 5.28 12.80 -0.22
CA GLY A 185 5.68 14.09 -0.79
C GLY A 185 6.17 14.02 -2.24
N PHE A 186 5.84 12.94 -2.98
CA PHE A 186 6.23 12.76 -4.38
C PHE A 186 5.28 13.43 -5.35
N VAL A 187 4.05 13.68 -4.92
CA VAL A 187 3.00 14.35 -5.67
C VAL A 187 2.85 15.79 -5.15
N ASN A 188 2.69 16.74 -6.07
CA ASN A 188 2.42 18.12 -5.68
C ASN A 188 1.03 18.22 -5.06
N TRP A 189 0.90 19.05 -4.02
CA TRP A 189 -0.36 19.38 -3.39
C TRP A 189 -1.09 20.48 -4.17
N GLN A 190 -2.41 20.40 -4.29
CA GLN A 190 -3.18 21.44 -4.94
C GLN A 190 -3.28 22.68 -4.02
N LEU A 191 -2.76 23.83 -4.45
CA LEU A 191 -2.85 25.06 -3.66
C LEU A 191 -4.31 25.42 -3.40
N TYR A 192 -4.64 25.76 -2.16
CA TYR A 192 -6.03 26.06 -1.75
C TYR A 192 -6.69 27.12 -2.64
N GLY A 193 -7.88 26.81 -3.14
CA GLY A 193 -8.60 27.62 -4.12
C GLY A 193 -8.26 27.35 -5.59
N SER A 194 -7.13 26.69 -5.88
CA SER A 194 -6.81 26.17 -7.21
C SER A 194 -7.62 24.91 -7.50
N ARG A 195 -7.69 24.55 -8.77
CA ARG A 195 -8.42 23.37 -9.25
C ARG A 195 -7.73 22.75 -10.47
N LYS A 196 -8.03 21.51 -10.80
CA LYS A 196 -7.67 20.95 -12.10
C LYS A 196 -8.62 21.53 -13.16
N PRO A 197 -8.21 21.68 -14.44
CA PRO A 197 -9.12 22.08 -15.51
C PRO A 197 -10.41 21.26 -15.49
N SER A 198 -11.53 21.89 -15.69
CA SER A 198 -12.89 21.29 -15.66
C SER A 198 -13.34 20.69 -14.31
N HIS A 199 -12.57 20.88 -13.22
CA HIS A 199 -12.92 20.39 -11.89
C HIS A 199 -13.27 21.53 -10.93
N GLN A 200 -13.91 21.17 -9.82
CA GLN A 200 -14.18 22.08 -8.70
C GLN A 200 -12.93 22.21 -7.82
N ALA A 201 -12.78 23.38 -7.19
CA ALA A 201 -11.77 23.56 -6.15
C ALA A 201 -12.22 22.90 -4.83
N TYR A 202 -11.26 22.44 -4.04
CA TYR A 202 -11.49 22.09 -2.64
C TYR A 202 -11.72 23.37 -1.83
N THR A 203 -12.69 23.34 -0.92
CA THR A 203 -13.01 24.42 0.01
C THR A 203 -13.06 23.90 1.42
N VAL A 204 -12.66 24.69 2.42
CA VAL A 204 -12.74 24.30 3.83
C VAL A 204 -14.19 24.05 4.19
N LYS A 205 -14.49 22.81 4.54
CA LYS A 205 -15.80 22.35 4.97
C LYS A 205 -15.91 22.34 6.48
N TYR A 206 -14.83 21.87 7.16
CA TYR A 206 -14.74 21.86 8.61
C TYR A 206 -13.38 22.37 9.06
N HIS A 207 -13.39 23.05 10.20
CA HIS A 207 -12.18 23.43 10.92
C HIS A 207 -12.35 22.95 12.37
N TYR A 208 -11.44 22.07 12.78
CA TYR A 208 -11.40 21.55 14.14
C TYR A 208 -10.12 22.03 14.84
N VAL A 209 -10.22 22.18 16.14
CA VAL A 209 -9.06 22.35 17.03
C VAL A 209 -9.05 21.14 17.95
N LEU A 210 -7.96 20.38 17.87
CA LEU A 210 -7.65 19.29 18.80
C LEU A 210 -6.88 19.85 19.96
N GLU A 211 -7.19 19.46 21.20
CA GLU A 211 -6.43 19.79 22.39
C GLU A 211 -6.07 18.51 23.14
N ASN A 212 -4.80 18.38 23.55
CA ASN A 212 -4.32 17.25 24.34
C ASN A 212 -4.57 17.50 25.83
N GLU A 213 -5.53 16.83 26.42
CA GLU A 213 -5.85 16.88 27.86
C GLU A 213 -5.58 15.53 28.56
N GLY A 214 -4.62 14.74 28.03
CA GLY A 214 -4.39 13.33 28.35
C GLY A 214 -5.07 12.44 27.31
N ASP A 215 -6.35 12.67 27.09
CA ASP A 215 -7.10 12.23 25.90
C ASP A 215 -7.32 13.43 24.95
N TRP A 216 -7.64 13.15 23.68
CA TRP A 216 -7.90 14.20 22.72
C TRP A 216 -9.32 14.77 22.88
N SER A 217 -9.42 16.08 23.11
CA SER A 217 -10.67 16.82 22.94
C SER A 217 -10.72 17.49 21.57
N VAL A 218 -11.90 17.53 20.95
CA VAL A 218 -12.13 18.09 19.61
C VAL A 218 -13.14 19.21 19.68
N THR A 219 -12.76 20.40 19.29
CA THR A 219 -13.66 21.56 19.20
C THR A 219 -13.87 21.96 17.73
N LYS A 220 -15.11 21.83 17.26
CA LYS A 220 -15.49 22.30 15.91
C LYS A 220 -15.60 23.82 15.94
N GLN A 221 -14.87 24.47 15.03
CA GLN A 221 -14.93 25.90 14.85
C GLN A 221 -16.11 26.31 13.93
N ASN A 222 -16.68 27.47 14.18
CA ASN A 222 -17.77 27.98 13.36
C ASN A 222 -17.24 28.40 11.97
N ILE A 223 -17.57 27.61 10.94
CA ILE A 223 -17.11 27.86 9.57
C ILE A 223 -17.67 29.16 8.97
N ALA A 224 -18.82 29.66 9.46
CA ALA A 224 -19.38 30.92 9.00
C ALA A 224 -18.49 32.14 9.36
N THR A 225 -17.64 32.01 10.38
CA THR A 225 -16.68 33.02 10.79
C THR A 225 -15.25 32.76 10.29
N PHE A 226 -15.07 31.70 9.50
CA PHE A 226 -13.77 31.34 8.97
C PHE A 226 -13.26 32.38 7.98
N SER A 227 -12.12 32.99 8.28
CA SER A 227 -11.46 33.95 7.42
C SER A 227 -10.43 33.26 6.53
N THR A 228 -10.73 33.07 5.26
CA THR A 228 -9.76 32.53 4.28
C THR A 228 -8.51 33.40 4.22
N GLU A 229 -8.65 34.73 4.26
CA GLU A 229 -7.52 35.64 4.20
C GLU A 229 -6.51 35.40 5.35
N LYS A 230 -7.02 35.28 6.60
CA LYS A 230 -6.18 35.05 7.77
C LYS A 230 -5.53 33.67 7.81
N ASN A 231 -6.17 32.68 7.19
CA ASN A 231 -5.70 31.29 7.22
C ASN A 231 -5.02 30.87 5.91
N MET A 232 -4.87 31.78 4.93
CA MET A 232 -4.38 31.43 3.60
C MET A 232 -3.02 30.74 3.62
N GLU A 233 -2.09 31.20 4.44
CA GLU A 233 -0.77 30.56 4.59
C GLU A 233 -0.87 29.20 5.28
N LYS A 234 -1.74 29.05 6.29
CA LYS A 234 -1.98 27.80 6.98
C LYS A 234 -2.56 26.70 6.06
N LEU A 235 -3.26 27.09 5.01
CA LEU A 235 -3.86 26.17 4.03
C LEU A 235 -2.88 25.74 2.92
N SER A 236 -1.60 26.04 3.07
CA SER A 236 -0.54 25.69 2.14
C SER A 236 0.26 24.46 2.61
N ALA A 237 0.63 23.59 1.68
CA ALA A 237 1.56 22.48 1.89
C ALA A 237 2.99 22.94 2.24
N ARG A 238 3.25 24.25 2.14
CA ARG A 238 4.56 24.84 2.37
C ARG A 238 4.58 25.75 3.63
N TYR A 239 3.54 25.73 4.42
CA TYR A 239 3.51 26.48 5.68
C TYR A 239 4.36 25.82 6.76
N THR A 240 5.36 26.56 7.28
CA THR A 240 6.31 26.07 8.31
C THR A 240 6.04 26.61 9.71
N GLY A 241 4.96 27.38 9.89
CA GLY A 241 4.62 28.01 11.18
C GLY A 241 3.83 27.10 12.14
N TYR A 242 3.57 25.83 11.79
CA TYR A 242 2.94 24.87 12.68
C TYR A 242 3.89 24.37 13.77
N PRO A 243 3.36 23.90 14.93
CA PRO A 243 4.19 23.30 15.96
C PRO A 243 4.88 22.04 15.47
N GLU A 244 6.03 21.74 16.04
CA GLU A 244 6.80 20.53 15.87
C GLU A 244 6.94 19.83 17.22
N PHE A 245 6.81 18.50 17.23
CA PHE A 245 6.87 17.72 18.46
C PHE A 245 8.02 16.73 18.41
N GLU A 246 8.59 16.45 19.60
CA GLU A 246 9.73 15.55 19.71
C GLU A 246 9.34 14.10 19.41
N ILE A 247 10.15 13.44 18.59
CA ILE A 247 9.97 12.01 18.26
C ILE A 247 10.32 11.18 19.50
N LYS A 248 9.43 10.25 19.89
CA LYS A 248 9.69 9.34 21.00
C LYS A 248 10.93 8.49 20.77
N GLU A 249 11.72 8.25 21.78
CA GLU A 249 12.97 7.49 21.70
C GLU A 249 12.75 6.09 21.07
N SER A 250 11.66 5.41 21.46
CA SER A 250 11.28 4.09 20.92
C SER A 250 10.97 4.07 19.42
N VAL A 251 10.78 5.24 18.80
CA VAL A 251 10.40 5.38 17.40
C VAL A 251 11.58 5.80 16.51
N LYS A 252 12.63 6.39 17.10
CA LYS A 252 13.75 7.01 16.36
C LYS A 252 14.40 6.04 15.34
N GLU A 253 14.64 4.80 15.71
CA GLU A 253 15.25 3.83 14.80
C GLU A 253 14.35 3.54 13.59
N GLN A 254 13.04 3.39 13.82
CA GLN A 254 12.09 3.13 12.73
C GLN A 254 11.95 4.37 11.82
N PHE A 255 12.00 5.56 12.42
CA PHE A 255 11.98 6.83 11.69
C PHE A 255 13.20 6.99 10.79
N GLU A 256 14.42 6.75 11.29
CA GLU A 256 15.63 6.83 10.45
C GLU A 256 15.58 5.85 9.26
N ARG A 257 15.06 4.65 9.47
CA ARG A 257 14.83 3.70 8.36
C ARG A 257 13.81 4.23 7.33
N ALA A 258 12.71 4.84 7.79
CA ALA A 258 11.71 5.44 6.90
C ALA A 258 12.30 6.61 6.11
N LYS A 259 13.08 7.49 6.77
CA LYS A 259 13.79 8.62 6.17
C LYS A 259 14.78 8.16 5.10
N GLU A 260 15.61 7.18 5.40
CA GLU A 260 16.52 6.60 4.40
C GLU A 260 15.77 6.04 3.18
N THR A 261 14.63 5.38 3.40
CA THR A 261 13.83 4.81 2.32
C THR A 261 13.27 5.89 1.40
N LEU A 262 12.84 7.03 1.94
CA LEU A 262 12.37 8.18 1.17
C LEU A 262 13.52 8.86 0.41
N ASN A 263 14.67 9.05 1.06
CA ASN A 263 15.83 9.71 0.46
C ASN A 263 16.39 8.90 -0.72
N ARG A 264 16.39 7.57 -0.64
CA ARG A 264 16.78 6.68 -1.74
C ARG A 264 15.89 6.82 -2.98
N LYS A 265 14.60 7.16 -2.80
CA LYS A 265 13.67 7.39 -3.92
C LYS A 265 13.75 8.80 -4.49
N LYS A 266 14.31 9.77 -3.74
CA LYS A 266 14.40 11.18 -4.14
C LYS A 266 15.64 11.51 -4.93
N SER A 267 16.76 10.78 -4.74
CA SER A 267 17.98 10.91 -5.56
C SER A 267 17.74 10.29 -6.93
N GLY A 268 17.06 11.05 -7.79
CA GLY A 268 16.92 10.76 -9.21
C GLY A 268 18.25 10.93 -9.97
N ASP A 269 19.36 10.55 -9.37
CA ASP A 269 20.66 10.52 -10.02
C ASP A 269 20.69 9.40 -11.06
N LYS A 270 20.70 9.80 -12.30
CA LYS A 270 21.10 8.96 -13.43
C LYS A 270 22.62 8.71 -13.37
N PRO A 271 23.18 7.64 -13.81
CA PRO A 271 22.89 6.25 -13.51
C PRO A 271 24.01 5.25 -13.69
N ALA A 272 24.98 5.08 -13.09
CA ALA A 272 25.75 3.82 -13.11
C ALA A 272 25.67 3.03 -11.80
N ALA A 273 25.34 3.72 -10.68
CA ALA A 273 25.17 3.09 -9.36
C ALA A 273 23.72 2.73 -9.03
N SER A 274 22.72 3.40 -9.66
CA SER A 274 21.29 3.18 -9.37
C SER A 274 20.73 1.90 -9.97
N ALA A 275 21.32 1.38 -11.04
CA ALA A 275 20.95 0.08 -11.59
C ALA A 275 21.15 -1.05 -10.58
N ARG A 276 22.23 -1.00 -9.77
CA ARG A 276 22.50 -2.01 -8.74
C ARG A 276 21.48 -2.02 -7.59
N ASN A 277 20.92 -0.86 -7.20
CA ASN A 277 19.97 -0.76 -6.09
C ASN A 277 18.52 -1.13 -6.46
N LYS A 278 18.14 -1.04 -7.73
CA LYS A 278 16.81 -1.44 -8.23
C LYS A 278 16.54 -2.95 -8.04
N TYR A 279 17.61 -3.73 -7.97
CA TYR A 279 17.57 -5.20 -7.93
C TYR A 279 17.89 -5.79 -6.56
N LYS A 280 17.86 -4.97 -5.47
CA LYS A 280 18.13 -5.43 -4.12
C LYS A 280 16.87 -5.92 -3.41
N LEU A 281 16.85 -7.18 -3.00
CA LEU A 281 15.91 -7.71 -2.02
C LEU A 281 16.41 -7.34 -0.61
N LYS A 282 15.59 -6.59 0.16
CA LYS A 282 15.76 -6.50 1.61
C LYS A 282 15.03 -7.67 2.25
N ILE A 283 15.76 -8.59 2.84
CA ILE A 283 15.19 -9.59 3.74
C ILE A 283 14.98 -8.89 5.08
N VAL A 284 13.73 -8.85 5.57
CA VAL A 284 13.39 -8.23 6.84
C VAL A 284 13.92 -9.16 7.95
N GLY A 285 14.97 -8.73 8.63
CA GLY A 285 15.60 -9.48 9.74
C GLY A 285 17.04 -9.89 9.51
N GLY A 286 17.50 -9.98 8.26
CA GLY A 286 18.86 -10.41 7.89
C GLY A 286 19.77 -9.26 7.45
N ASN A 287 21.07 -9.46 7.64
CA ASN A 287 22.12 -8.51 7.24
C ASN A 287 22.45 -8.57 5.74
N THR A 288 21.80 -9.42 4.96
CA THR A 288 22.12 -9.70 3.55
C THR A 288 21.26 -8.84 2.61
N ASN A 289 21.92 -7.93 1.92
CA ASN A 289 21.38 -7.21 0.76
C ASN A 289 21.63 -8.05 -0.50
N ILE A 290 20.65 -8.83 -0.93
CA ILE A 290 20.75 -9.62 -2.15
C ILE A 290 20.47 -8.73 -3.35
N ASN A 291 21.43 -8.65 -4.28
CA ASN A 291 21.24 -8.02 -5.57
C ASN A 291 20.90 -9.12 -6.59
N TYR A 292 19.69 -9.12 -7.12
CA TYR A 292 19.27 -10.11 -8.11
C TYR A 292 20.17 -10.20 -9.35
N CYS A 293 20.81 -9.10 -9.75
CA CYS A 293 21.74 -9.09 -10.87
C CYS A 293 23.04 -9.86 -10.63
N ASP A 294 23.36 -10.17 -9.37
CA ASP A 294 24.56 -10.92 -9.02
C ASP A 294 24.29 -12.45 -9.07
N ILE A 295 23.04 -12.87 -9.23
CA ILE A 295 22.64 -14.28 -9.37
C ILE A 295 23.08 -14.75 -10.77
N ASN A 296 24.08 -15.60 -10.82
CA ASN A 296 24.73 -16.05 -12.04
C ASN A 296 24.84 -17.57 -12.18
N SER A 297 24.30 -18.31 -11.21
CA SER A 297 24.25 -19.78 -11.25
C SER A 297 23.04 -20.32 -10.48
N GLU A 298 22.71 -21.58 -10.73
CA GLU A 298 21.63 -22.29 -10.05
C GLU A 298 21.94 -22.52 -8.58
N GLU A 299 23.18 -22.88 -8.27
CA GLU A 299 23.63 -23.14 -6.90
C GLU A 299 23.52 -21.87 -6.02
N LEU A 300 23.92 -20.70 -6.59
CA LEU A 300 23.78 -19.44 -5.87
C LEU A 300 22.31 -19.08 -5.66
N LEU A 301 21.46 -19.30 -6.66
CA LEU A 301 20.01 -19.06 -6.52
C LEU A 301 19.40 -19.96 -5.44
N ASP A 302 19.79 -21.22 -5.39
CA ASP A 302 19.28 -22.17 -4.39
C ASP A 302 19.73 -21.79 -2.97
N SER A 303 20.99 -21.45 -2.78
CA SER A 303 21.48 -20.95 -1.49
C SER A 303 20.73 -19.72 -1.01
N ILE A 304 20.42 -18.78 -1.91
CA ILE A 304 19.65 -17.57 -1.58
C ILE A 304 18.19 -17.93 -1.21
N ILE A 305 17.56 -18.85 -1.95
CA ILE A 305 16.20 -19.32 -1.64
C ILE A 305 16.14 -19.99 -0.27
N GLU A 306 17.11 -20.83 0.05
CA GLU A 306 17.21 -21.49 1.36
C GLU A 306 17.37 -20.48 2.48
N GLU A 307 18.30 -19.52 2.37
CA GLU A 307 18.49 -18.44 3.35
C GLU A 307 17.20 -17.62 3.57
N VAL A 308 16.52 -17.23 2.48
CA VAL A 308 15.24 -16.51 2.57
C VAL A 308 14.17 -17.34 3.26
N PHE A 309 14.14 -18.64 3.03
CA PHE A 309 13.13 -19.52 3.59
C PHE A 309 13.41 -19.90 5.06
N GLU A 310 14.67 -19.95 5.48
CA GLU A 310 15.03 -20.13 6.89
C GLU A 310 14.58 -18.95 7.75
N GLU A 311 14.72 -17.72 7.22
CA GLU A 311 14.29 -16.49 7.91
C GLU A 311 12.76 -16.30 7.96
N LEU A 312 11.99 -17.02 7.13
CA LEU A 312 10.54 -16.94 7.12
C LEU A 312 9.94 -17.79 8.26
N GLY A 313 9.45 -17.13 9.30
CA GLY A 313 8.68 -17.77 10.37
C GLY A 313 7.36 -18.39 9.89
N SER A 314 6.64 -19.05 10.80
CA SER A 314 5.35 -19.73 10.54
C SER A 314 4.29 -18.82 9.89
N SER A 315 4.25 -17.53 10.24
CA SER A 315 3.35 -16.52 9.65
C SER A 315 3.54 -16.31 8.14
N ASN A 316 4.72 -16.64 7.63
CA ASN A 316 5.07 -16.51 6.21
C ASN A 316 5.17 -17.86 5.47
N TYR A 317 4.70 -18.96 6.08
CA TYR A 317 4.77 -20.30 5.48
C TYR A 317 4.12 -20.36 4.09
N ARG A 318 3.12 -19.53 3.82
CA ARG A 318 2.49 -19.41 2.49
C ARG A 318 3.51 -19.16 1.37
N ILE A 319 4.59 -18.46 1.62
CA ILE A 319 5.64 -18.21 0.63
C ILE A 319 6.38 -19.51 0.30
N LYS A 320 6.75 -20.29 1.33
CA LYS A 320 7.38 -21.61 1.17
C LYS A 320 6.46 -22.59 0.43
N GLU A 321 5.20 -22.62 0.82
CA GLU A 321 4.17 -23.47 0.20
C GLU A 321 3.97 -23.10 -1.28
N SER A 322 3.88 -21.79 -1.60
CA SER A 322 3.76 -21.30 -2.98
C SER A 322 4.96 -21.70 -3.84
N HIS A 323 6.18 -21.65 -3.29
CA HIS A 323 7.38 -22.13 -3.96
C HIS A 323 7.27 -23.62 -4.29
N LYS A 324 6.97 -24.46 -3.30
CA LYS A 324 6.86 -25.92 -3.48
C LYS A 324 5.84 -26.28 -4.56
N TYR A 325 4.63 -25.66 -4.53
CA TYR A 325 3.61 -25.89 -5.56
C TYR A 325 4.04 -25.40 -6.93
N THR A 326 4.74 -24.28 -7.02
CA THR A 326 5.27 -23.78 -8.31
C THR A 326 6.27 -24.78 -8.91
N MET A 327 7.19 -25.28 -8.09
CA MET A 327 8.21 -26.23 -8.54
C MET A 327 7.64 -27.63 -8.84
N SER A 328 6.40 -27.91 -8.44
CA SER A 328 5.71 -29.15 -8.78
C SER A 328 5.10 -29.16 -10.18
N LEU A 329 4.89 -27.95 -10.78
CA LEU A 329 4.23 -27.82 -12.08
C LEU A 329 5.02 -28.51 -13.21
N PRO A 330 4.33 -29.17 -14.16
CA PRO A 330 5.01 -29.88 -15.24
C PRO A 330 5.64 -28.94 -16.26
N VAL A 331 6.55 -29.49 -17.09
CA VAL A 331 7.30 -28.74 -18.12
C VAL A 331 6.42 -27.93 -19.09
N SER A 332 5.17 -28.32 -19.28
CA SER A 332 4.19 -27.56 -20.07
C SER A 332 3.90 -26.17 -19.54
N TYR A 333 4.37 -25.82 -18.34
CA TYR A 333 4.24 -24.51 -17.72
C TYR A 333 5.46 -23.61 -17.89
N TYR A 334 6.66 -24.15 -18.13
CA TYR A 334 7.92 -23.39 -18.19
C TYR A 334 8.81 -23.73 -19.40
N GLY A 335 8.54 -24.80 -20.12
CA GLY A 335 9.29 -25.22 -21.29
C GLY A 335 8.96 -24.44 -22.57
N PRO A 336 9.50 -24.88 -23.72
CA PRO A 336 9.20 -24.27 -25.00
C PRO A 336 7.69 -24.18 -25.30
N GLY A 337 7.23 -23.05 -25.86
CA GLY A 337 5.82 -22.81 -26.18
C GLY A 337 4.88 -22.50 -25.01
N SER A 338 5.37 -22.45 -23.78
CA SER A 338 4.57 -22.29 -22.57
C SER A 338 4.26 -20.84 -22.18
N TYR A 339 4.50 -19.84 -23.05
CA TYR A 339 4.44 -18.41 -22.66
C TYR A 339 3.22 -18.03 -21.82
N ASN A 340 2.03 -18.41 -22.27
CA ASN A 340 0.78 -18.05 -21.60
C ASN A 340 0.64 -18.69 -20.20
N LYS A 341 1.10 -19.91 -20.01
CA LYS A 341 1.11 -20.58 -18.70
C LYS A 341 2.20 -19.98 -17.81
N TRP A 342 3.41 -19.81 -18.34
CA TRP A 342 4.56 -19.26 -17.66
C TRP A 342 4.32 -17.84 -17.11
N ILE A 343 3.76 -16.95 -17.93
CA ILE A 343 3.48 -15.57 -17.49
C ILE A 343 2.39 -15.53 -16.41
N ARG A 344 1.37 -16.39 -16.51
CA ARG A 344 0.31 -16.50 -15.49
C ARG A 344 0.84 -17.01 -14.16
N VAL A 345 1.82 -17.92 -14.15
CA VAL A 345 2.52 -18.32 -12.92
C VAL A 345 3.24 -17.10 -12.33
N GLY A 346 3.92 -16.29 -13.15
CA GLY A 346 4.53 -15.05 -12.72
C GLY A 346 3.54 -14.08 -12.08
N TRP A 347 2.39 -13.85 -12.71
CA TRP A 347 1.33 -12.99 -12.14
C TRP A 347 0.80 -13.51 -10.81
N ALA A 348 0.57 -14.82 -10.70
CA ALA A 348 0.08 -15.44 -9.48
C ALA A 348 1.09 -15.32 -8.32
N LEU A 349 2.37 -15.50 -8.60
CA LEU A 349 3.45 -15.34 -7.62
C LEU A 349 3.62 -13.88 -7.19
N ALA A 350 3.65 -12.95 -8.14
CA ALA A 350 3.80 -11.52 -7.88
C ALA A 350 2.64 -10.98 -7.04
N ASN A 351 1.41 -11.38 -7.36
CA ASN A 351 0.22 -11.01 -6.61
C ASN A 351 0.12 -11.69 -5.23
N THR A 352 0.93 -12.69 -4.97
CA THR A 352 1.03 -13.35 -3.66
C THR A 352 2.08 -12.70 -2.76
N SER A 353 3.29 -12.47 -3.28
CA SER A 353 4.38 -11.79 -2.56
C SER A 353 5.50 -11.37 -3.50
N PRO A 354 6.04 -10.14 -3.34
CA PRO A 354 7.24 -9.70 -4.08
C PRO A 354 8.47 -10.61 -3.87
N LYS A 355 8.58 -11.29 -2.73
CA LYS A 355 9.68 -12.21 -2.43
C LYS A 355 9.70 -13.44 -3.34
N LEU A 356 8.58 -13.77 -3.97
CA LEU A 356 8.45 -14.91 -4.87
C LEU A 356 9.05 -14.68 -6.27
N PHE A 357 9.72 -13.55 -6.51
CA PHE A 357 10.58 -13.39 -7.68
C PHE A 357 11.64 -14.49 -7.78
N LEU A 358 12.30 -14.84 -6.67
CA LEU A 358 13.30 -15.92 -6.63
C LEU A 358 12.68 -17.27 -7.07
N THR A 359 11.45 -17.53 -6.65
CA THR A 359 10.68 -18.70 -7.09
C THR A 359 10.42 -18.68 -8.59
N TRP A 360 9.99 -17.53 -9.14
CA TRP A 360 9.74 -17.40 -10.56
C TRP A 360 11.02 -17.50 -11.40
N LEU A 361 12.12 -16.98 -10.87
CA LEU A 361 13.44 -17.13 -11.48
C LEU A 361 13.86 -18.60 -11.52
N LYS A 362 13.79 -19.32 -10.37
CA LYS A 362 14.08 -20.78 -10.31
C LYS A 362 13.19 -21.59 -11.24
N PHE A 363 11.90 -21.25 -11.29
CA PHE A 363 10.94 -21.86 -12.21
C PHE A 363 11.27 -21.62 -13.67
N SER A 364 11.80 -20.46 -14.02
CA SER A 364 12.20 -20.07 -15.38
C SER A 364 13.56 -20.64 -15.80
N SER A 365 14.43 -20.95 -14.86
CA SER A 365 15.80 -21.41 -15.09
C SER A 365 15.97 -22.93 -15.12
N GLN A 366 14.86 -23.70 -15.05
CA GLN A 366 14.91 -25.16 -15.10
C GLN A 366 15.56 -25.67 -16.41
N GLU A 367 16.09 -26.89 -16.40
CA GLU A 367 16.86 -27.49 -17.49
C GLU A 367 16.15 -27.39 -18.87
N ILE A 368 14.83 -27.60 -18.89
CA ILE A 368 14.01 -27.46 -20.10
C ILE A 368 13.31 -26.10 -20.08
N CYS A 369 14.09 -25.02 -20.06
CA CYS A 369 13.53 -23.67 -20.07
C CYS A 369 13.04 -23.25 -21.46
N ARG A 370 12.36 -22.09 -21.53
CA ARG A 370 11.86 -21.51 -22.77
C ARG A 370 13.02 -21.09 -23.69
N ASP A 371 12.81 -21.25 -25.01
CA ASP A 371 13.86 -20.96 -26.01
C ASP A 371 14.37 -19.51 -25.95
N SER A 372 13.52 -18.55 -25.63
CA SER A 372 13.89 -17.14 -25.45
C SER A 372 14.79 -16.88 -24.23
N LEU A 373 14.93 -17.83 -23.33
CA LEU A 373 15.76 -17.71 -22.11
C LEU A 373 17.04 -18.54 -22.19
N LYS A 374 17.27 -19.26 -23.30
CA LYS A 374 18.45 -20.10 -23.51
C LYS A 374 19.63 -19.31 -24.03
N GLY A 375 20.80 -19.64 -23.52
CA GLY A 375 22.06 -19.24 -24.09
C GLY A 375 22.50 -20.15 -25.26
N SER A 376 23.66 -19.86 -25.81
CA SER A 376 24.26 -20.63 -26.91
C SER A 376 24.56 -22.09 -26.57
N ASN A 377 24.64 -22.44 -25.29
CA ASN A 377 24.82 -23.79 -24.76
C ASN A 377 23.51 -24.58 -24.57
N GLY A 378 22.37 -24.00 -24.96
CA GLY A 378 21.03 -24.60 -24.84
C GLY A 378 20.45 -24.61 -23.42
N LYS A 379 21.19 -24.08 -22.42
CA LYS A 379 20.76 -23.94 -21.03
C LYS A 379 20.26 -22.52 -20.77
N PHE A 380 19.64 -22.29 -19.60
CA PHE A 380 19.23 -20.96 -19.16
C PHE A 380 20.43 -19.99 -19.14
N ASP A 381 20.26 -18.83 -19.74
CA ASP A 381 21.26 -17.77 -19.75
C ASP A 381 21.05 -16.83 -18.57
N TRP A 382 21.94 -16.88 -17.59
CA TRP A 382 21.85 -16.09 -16.35
C TRP A 382 21.92 -14.57 -16.61
N ARG A 383 22.29 -14.12 -17.79
CA ARG A 383 22.20 -12.71 -18.19
C ARG A 383 20.74 -12.24 -18.30
N ASN A 384 19.80 -13.15 -18.50
CA ASN A 384 18.36 -12.88 -18.55
C ASN A 384 17.75 -12.53 -17.17
N VAL A 385 18.47 -12.71 -16.06
CA VAL A 385 17.93 -12.41 -14.71
C VAL A 385 17.47 -10.96 -14.61
N LYS A 386 18.22 -10.03 -15.19
CA LYS A 386 17.85 -8.61 -15.21
C LYS A 386 16.55 -8.38 -15.98
N ASP A 387 16.43 -8.95 -17.17
CA ASP A 387 15.25 -8.79 -18.02
C ASP A 387 14.01 -9.44 -17.38
N LEU A 388 14.18 -10.61 -16.76
CA LEU A 388 13.13 -11.27 -16.00
C LEU A 388 12.67 -10.42 -14.81
N TYR A 389 13.59 -9.77 -14.11
CA TYR A 389 13.23 -8.87 -13.02
C TYR A 389 12.51 -7.61 -13.50
N GLU A 390 12.87 -7.08 -14.66
CA GLU A 390 12.15 -5.95 -15.27
C GLU A 390 10.73 -6.33 -15.67
N ILE A 391 10.53 -7.52 -16.24
CA ILE A 391 9.19 -8.09 -16.51
C ILE A 391 8.40 -8.22 -15.21
N TRP A 392 9.01 -8.79 -14.16
CA TRP A 392 8.41 -8.94 -12.84
C TRP A 392 7.95 -7.61 -12.24
N CYS A 393 8.77 -6.58 -12.30
CA CYS A 393 8.42 -5.24 -11.80
C CYS A 393 7.24 -4.59 -12.56
N GLY A 394 6.96 -5.05 -13.77
CA GLY A 394 5.79 -4.64 -14.57
C GLY A 394 4.48 -5.35 -14.20
N PHE A 395 4.52 -6.35 -13.31
CA PHE A 395 3.30 -7.04 -12.87
C PHE A 395 2.52 -6.21 -11.86
N ASN A 396 1.21 -6.47 -11.77
CA ASN A 396 0.35 -5.90 -10.74
C ASN A 396 0.43 -6.76 -9.47
N PHE A 397 0.92 -6.19 -8.37
CA PHE A 397 1.13 -6.89 -7.10
C PHE A 397 -0.08 -6.86 -6.16
N ASN A 398 -1.13 -6.12 -6.47
CA ASN A 398 -2.29 -5.90 -5.60
C ASN A 398 -3.61 -6.05 -6.39
N ASN A 399 -3.71 -7.09 -7.20
CA ASN A 399 -4.93 -7.34 -7.96
C ASN A 399 -5.85 -8.28 -7.17
N ALA A 400 -6.91 -7.74 -6.56
CA ALA A 400 -7.88 -8.50 -5.76
C ALA A 400 -8.56 -9.62 -6.57
N ASP A 401 -8.82 -9.37 -7.86
CA ASP A 401 -9.46 -10.34 -8.78
C ASP A 401 -8.44 -11.17 -9.58
N GLY A 402 -7.15 -10.98 -9.29
CA GLY A 402 -6.06 -11.61 -10.03
C GLY A 402 -5.77 -13.04 -9.61
N LEU A 403 -4.88 -13.67 -10.40
CA LEU A 403 -4.30 -14.96 -10.06
C LEU A 403 -3.47 -14.85 -8.78
N THR A 404 -3.55 -15.85 -7.89
CA THR A 404 -2.83 -15.89 -6.62
C THR A 404 -2.18 -17.26 -6.39
N HIS A 405 -1.55 -17.46 -5.24
CA HIS A 405 -1.07 -18.78 -4.80
C HIS A 405 -2.14 -19.88 -4.92
N ARG A 406 -3.43 -19.55 -4.73
CA ARG A 406 -4.54 -20.51 -4.89
C ARG A 406 -4.64 -21.02 -6.34
N SER A 407 -4.35 -20.17 -7.31
CA SER A 407 -4.31 -20.56 -8.71
C SER A 407 -3.18 -21.55 -8.97
N ILE A 408 -2.01 -21.34 -8.38
CA ILE A 408 -0.87 -22.25 -8.48
C ILE A 408 -1.20 -23.61 -7.82
N MET A 409 -1.81 -23.57 -6.63
CA MET A 409 -2.27 -24.79 -5.94
C MET A 409 -3.27 -25.56 -6.80
N TYR A 410 -4.22 -24.88 -7.43
CA TYR A 410 -5.20 -25.49 -8.33
C TYR A 410 -4.52 -26.17 -9.52
N TRP A 411 -3.58 -25.48 -10.18
CA TRP A 411 -2.82 -26.07 -11.30
C TRP A 411 -1.96 -27.25 -10.85
N SER A 412 -1.30 -27.17 -9.71
CA SER A 412 -0.55 -28.29 -9.13
C SER A 412 -1.47 -29.47 -8.82
N LYS A 413 -2.65 -29.23 -8.24
CA LYS A 413 -3.66 -30.26 -7.94
C LYS A 413 -4.19 -30.92 -9.22
N SER A 414 -4.38 -30.15 -10.30
CA SER A 414 -4.89 -30.63 -11.59
C SER A 414 -3.83 -31.40 -12.38
N ASP A 415 -2.64 -30.83 -12.51
CA ASP A 415 -1.66 -31.26 -13.51
C ASP A 415 -0.45 -32.01 -12.89
N ALA A 416 -0.34 -32.06 -11.52
CA ALA A 416 0.72 -32.70 -10.78
C ALA A 416 0.24 -33.31 -9.44
N ARG A 417 -0.86 -34.06 -9.47
CA ARG A 417 -1.62 -34.53 -8.30
C ARG A 417 -0.79 -35.22 -7.21
N GLU A 418 0.13 -36.09 -7.59
CA GLU A 418 0.96 -36.81 -6.62
C GLU A 418 1.88 -35.87 -5.86
N LYS A 419 2.55 -34.94 -6.58
CA LYS A 419 3.41 -33.93 -5.97
C LYS A 419 2.60 -32.99 -5.09
N TYR A 420 1.40 -32.58 -5.54
CA TYR A 420 0.48 -31.77 -4.75
C TYR A 420 0.14 -32.44 -3.40
N ASN A 421 -0.24 -33.73 -3.42
CA ASN A 421 -0.60 -34.47 -2.21
C ASN A 421 0.58 -34.57 -1.25
N LYS A 422 1.81 -34.80 -1.77
CA LYS A 422 3.04 -34.83 -0.96
C LYS A 422 3.28 -33.50 -0.28
N ILE A 423 3.22 -32.38 -1.01
CA ILE A 423 3.43 -31.04 -0.47
C ILE A 423 2.36 -30.72 0.58
N ARG A 424 1.11 -31.08 0.35
CA ARG A 424 0.02 -30.90 1.31
C ARG A 424 0.29 -31.64 2.62
N LYS A 425 0.75 -32.89 2.54
CA LYS A 425 1.14 -33.67 3.73
C LYS A 425 2.27 -33.00 4.48
N GLU A 426 3.36 -32.63 3.81
CA GLU A 426 4.49 -31.93 4.41
C GLU A 426 4.07 -30.60 5.09
N THR A 427 3.11 -29.89 4.50
CA THR A 427 2.57 -28.65 5.09
C THR A 427 1.81 -28.91 6.38
N ILE A 428 0.99 -29.96 6.41
CA ILE A 428 0.25 -30.37 7.61
C ILE A 428 1.23 -30.84 8.69
N ASP A 429 2.18 -31.69 8.35
CA ASP A 429 3.21 -32.19 9.27
C ASP A 429 4.00 -31.03 9.91
N TYR A 430 4.39 -30.02 9.13
CA TYR A 430 5.05 -28.82 9.64
C TYR A 430 4.22 -28.10 10.71
N PHE A 431 2.93 -27.86 10.46
CA PHE A 431 2.07 -27.17 11.43
C PHE A 431 1.78 -28.03 12.67
N ILE A 432 1.72 -29.34 12.53
CA ILE A 432 1.61 -30.25 13.67
C ILE A 432 2.85 -30.12 14.57
N GLU A 433 4.04 -30.15 14.00
CA GLU A 433 5.29 -29.96 14.76
C GLU A 433 5.33 -28.63 15.49
N GLN A 434 4.91 -27.55 14.83
CA GLN A 434 4.78 -26.24 15.47
C GLN A 434 3.78 -26.29 16.65
N SER A 435 2.62 -26.88 16.46
CA SER A 435 1.57 -26.95 17.48
C SER A 435 1.98 -27.80 18.70
N ILE A 436 2.81 -28.84 18.50
CA ILE A 436 3.37 -29.64 19.59
C ILE A 436 4.35 -28.82 20.42
N SER A 437 5.16 -27.96 19.78
CA SER A 437 6.17 -27.16 20.48
C SER A 437 5.57 -25.99 21.27
N THR A 438 4.48 -25.41 20.81
CA THR A 438 3.85 -24.21 21.39
C THR A 438 2.61 -24.53 22.24
N ALA A 439 1.90 -25.62 21.91
CA ALA A 439 0.69 -26.11 22.57
C ALA A 439 -0.42 -25.06 22.75
N THR A 440 -0.57 -24.12 21.80
CA THR A 440 -1.61 -23.10 21.86
C THR A 440 -2.86 -23.50 21.07
N GLU A 441 -4.04 -23.01 21.50
CA GLU A 441 -5.31 -23.21 20.76
C GLU A 441 -5.22 -22.65 19.33
N HIS A 442 -4.50 -21.54 19.16
CA HIS A 442 -4.26 -20.94 17.86
C HIS A 442 -3.55 -21.91 16.91
N ASP A 443 -2.47 -22.55 17.36
CA ASP A 443 -1.69 -23.45 16.52
C ASP A 443 -2.47 -24.72 16.18
N LEU A 444 -3.28 -25.23 17.12
CA LEU A 444 -4.22 -26.32 16.84
C LEU A 444 -5.26 -25.91 15.78
N ALA A 445 -5.79 -24.68 15.86
CA ALA A 445 -6.71 -24.15 14.85
C ALA A 445 -6.05 -24.00 13.48
N VAL A 446 -4.76 -23.63 13.42
CA VAL A 446 -3.98 -23.56 12.17
C VAL A 446 -3.81 -24.95 11.55
N VAL A 447 -3.54 -26.00 12.35
CA VAL A 447 -3.51 -27.38 11.88
C VAL A 447 -4.87 -27.79 11.32
N LEU A 448 -5.95 -27.56 12.08
CA LEU A 448 -7.31 -27.86 11.67
C LEU A 448 -7.66 -27.17 10.34
N TYR A 449 -7.34 -25.87 10.21
CA TYR A 449 -7.56 -25.10 8.99
C TYR A 449 -6.81 -25.73 7.79
N ASN A 450 -5.54 -26.08 7.96
CA ASN A 450 -4.75 -26.68 6.86
C ASN A 450 -5.22 -28.07 6.48
N MET A 451 -5.76 -28.84 7.41
CA MET A 451 -6.35 -30.14 7.12
C MET A 451 -7.65 -30.02 6.31
N PHE A 452 -8.51 -29.06 6.62
CA PHE A 452 -9.91 -29.07 6.16
C PHE A 452 -10.35 -27.79 5.41
N LYS A 453 -9.46 -26.86 5.09
CA LYS A 453 -9.77 -25.58 4.40
C LYS A 453 -10.45 -25.71 3.03
N ASP A 454 -10.33 -26.88 2.39
CA ASP A 454 -10.95 -27.15 1.10
C ASP A 454 -12.32 -27.82 1.23
N ASP A 455 -12.63 -28.34 2.42
CA ASP A 455 -13.83 -29.16 2.68
C ASP A 455 -14.88 -28.40 3.48
N PHE A 456 -14.48 -27.41 4.29
CA PHE A 456 -15.38 -26.66 5.16
C PHE A 456 -15.17 -25.15 5.08
N ILE A 457 -16.27 -24.38 5.24
CA ILE A 457 -16.25 -22.92 5.32
C ILE A 457 -17.26 -22.44 6.35
N CYS A 458 -16.84 -21.50 7.21
CA CYS A 458 -17.74 -20.74 8.09
C CYS A 458 -18.18 -19.47 7.38
N VAL A 459 -19.46 -19.33 7.07
CA VAL A 459 -20.02 -18.14 6.42
C VAL A 459 -20.58 -17.12 7.40
N SER A 460 -20.86 -17.54 8.65
CA SER A 460 -21.29 -16.64 9.71
C SER A 460 -20.84 -17.16 11.06
N ILE A 461 -19.85 -16.50 11.63
CA ILE A 461 -19.36 -16.81 12.98
C ILE A 461 -20.46 -16.53 14.01
N LYS A 462 -21.14 -15.37 13.90
CA LYS A 462 -22.19 -14.94 14.80
C LYS A 462 -23.36 -15.93 14.90
N ASN A 463 -23.74 -16.49 13.74
CA ASN A 463 -24.88 -17.42 13.66
C ASN A 463 -24.44 -18.88 13.62
N ASN A 464 -23.13 -19.15 13.73
CA ASN A 464 -22.52 -20.49 13.67
C ASN A 464 -22.96 -21.29 12.42
N VAL A 465 -22.96 -20.60 11.25
CA VAL A 465 -23.38 -21.19 9.98
C VAL A 465 -22.17 -21.71 9.24
N TRP A 466 -22.18 -23.00 8.93
CA TRP A 466 -21.10 -23.72 8.29
C TRP A 466 -21.60 -24.45 7.05
N TYR A 467 -20.70 -24.57 6.06
CA TYR A 467 -20.92 -25.35 4.85
C TYR A 467 -19.81 -26.37 4.65
N GLU A 468 -20.20 -27.55 4.18
CA GLU A 468 -19.32 -28.64 3.78
C GLU A 468 -19.39 -28.84 2.26
N TYR A 469 -18.21 -29.05 1.63
CA TYR A 469 -18.11 -29.27 0.19
C TYR A 469 -18.16 -30.76 -0.12
N ILE A 470 -19.31 -31.24 -0.60
CA ILE A 470 -19.55 -32.65 -0.97
C ILE A 470 -20.15 -32.71 -2.40
N ASN A 471 -19.69 -33.66 -3.20
CA ASN A 471 -20.23 -33.91 -4.56
C ASN A 471 -20.30 -32.65 -5.41
N HIS A 472 -19.22 -31.84 -5.40
CA HIS A 472 -19.07 -30.59 -6.17
C HIS A 472 -20.07 -29.47 -5.78
N ARG A 473 -20.64 -29.52 -4.58
CA ARG A 473 -21.57 -28.52 -4.04
C ARG A 473 -21.28 -28.22 -2.57
N TRP A 474 -21.62 -27.02 -2.16
CA TRP A 474 -21.62 -26.61 -0.76
C TRP A 474 -22.98 -26.94 -0.12
N PHE A 475 -22.98 -27.69 0.97
CA PHE A 475 -24.15 -28.02 1.77
C PHE A 475 -24.03 -27.40 3.14
N GLU A 476 -25.09 -26.73 3.59
CA GLU A 476 -25.16 -26.23 4.95
C GLU A 476 -25.20 -27.41 5.93
N ILE A 477 -24.39 -27.29 6.99
CA ILE A 477 -24.29 -28.29 8.06
C ILE A 477 -24.67 -27.64 9.39
N ASP A 478 -25.45 -28.37 10.18
CA ASP A 478 -25.91 -27.87 11.48
C ASP A 478 -24.73 -27.64 12.43
N SER A 479 -24.50 -26.37 12.76
CA SER A 479 -23.50 -25.94 13.75
C SER A 479 -22.10 -26.53 13.55
N GLY A 480 -21.74 -26.93 12.34
CA GLY A 480 -20.44 -27.54 12.05
C GLY A 480 -20.28 -28.97 12.59
N ASN A 481 -21.36 -29.70 12.81
CA ASN A 481 -21.31 -31.06 13.40
C ASN A 481 -20.39 -32.02 12.65
N THR A 482 -20.42 -32.02 11.31
CA THR A 482 -19.53 -32.86 10.51
C THR A 482 -18.06 -32.50 10.74
N LEU A 483 -17.72 -31.19 10.79
CA LEU A 483 -16.36 -30.74 11.12
C LEU A 483 -15.90 -31.23 12.50
N ARG A 484 -16.78 -31.23 13.49
CA ARG A 484 -16.47 -31.73 14.84
C ARG A 484 -16.15 -33.23 14.83
N LEU A 485 -16.82 -34.01 14.00
CA LEU A 485 -16.51 -35.44 13.80
C LEU A 485 -15.14 -35.60 13.16
N PHE A 486 -14.79 -34.76 12.18
CA PHE A 486 -13.45 -34.80 11.57
C PHE A 486 -12.35 -34.39 12.55
N ILE A 487 -12.60 -33.43 13.45
CA ILE A 487 -11.66 -33.07 14.52
C ILE A 487 -11.44 -34.28 15.43
N SER A 488 -12.49 -34.89 15.93
CA SER A 488 -12.40 -35.98 16.91
C SER A 488 -11.80 -37.28 16.34
N LYS A 489 -11.87 -37.48 15.03
CA LYS A 489 -11.35 -38.66 14.37
C LYS A 489 -10.05 -38.38 13.61
N ASN A 490 -10.09 -37.59 12.56
CA ASN A 490 -8.97 -37.43 11.65
C ASN A 490 -7.82 -36.62 12.26
N MET A 491 -8.13 -35.55 12.98
CA MET A 491 -7.10 -34.77 13.67
C MET A 491 -6.47 -35.60 14.80
N TYR A 492 -7.26 -36.33 15.55
CA TYR A 492 -6.76 -37.26 16.57
C TYR A 492 -5.84 -38.31 15.96
N GLU A 493 -6.24 -38.98 14.86
CA GLU A 493 -5.43 -40.01 14.19
C GLU A 493 -4.05 -39.47 13.75
N VAL A 494 -3.98 -38.24 13.24
CA VAL A 494 -2.73 -37.62 12.81
C VAL A 494 -1.81 -37.34 14.01
N TYR A 495 -2.32 -36.77 15.10
CA TYR A 495 -1.54 -36.53 16.32
C TYR A 495 -1.12 -37.84 17.01
N PHE A 496 -2.00 -38.84 17.00
CA PHE A 496 -1.66 -40.16 17.54
C PHE A 496 -0.53 -40.82 16.75
N ALA A 497 -0.60 -40.78 15.41
CA ALA A 497 0.49 -41.27 14.57
C ALA A 497 1.83 -40.59 14.88
N LYS A 498 1.80 -39.23 15.02
CA LYS A 498 2.98 -38.43 15.35
C LYS A 498 3.54 -38.76 16.74
N SER A 499 2.68 -39.14 17.70
CA SER A 499 3.12 -39.56 19.04
C SER A 499 3.81 -40.92 19.09
N GLN A 500 3.71 -41.69 18.01
CA GLN A 500 4.38 -43.00 17.89
C GLN A 500 5.75 -42.93 17.17
N GLU A 501 6.01 -41.81 16.50
CA GLU A 501 7.35 -41.49 15.93
C GLU A 501 8.31 -41.02 17.03
#